data_639e1e2157c8b8c0ded6d5150da11b28
#
_entry.id   639e1e2157c8b8c0ded6d5150da11b28
#
_cell.length_a   1.000
_cell.length_b   1.000
_cell.length_c   1.000
_cell.angle_alpha   90.00
_cell.angle_beta   90.00
_cell.angle_gamma   90.00
#
_symmetry.space_group_name_H-M   'P 1'
#
loop_
_entity.id
_entity.type
_entity.pdbx_description
1 polymer ?
#
loop_
_entity_poly.entity_id
_entity_poly.type
_entity_poly.pdbx_seq_one_letter_code
_entity_poly.pdbx_strand_id
1 'polypeptide(L)'
;MRAFQVVEFASPIVPRDIPDPQPRASDVLVEVASCGLCHTDVHLQQGYISLGGDRKLPVSMTGLHTPATLGHEIFGHIMAFGPSSGLTAADVGRPVIVYPWIGCGHCAACLADRDNECPMPQSLGWQRPGGHGERVLVRDAKFLIDAEGLNSDAGIYACCGLTGYAALNKIVRRDGPIGIIGVGGVGLMALSIAKAMSLGPIVAMDIDAAKLMLARQSYGAELSFDTRSGNVGEQIQQATGGLIGVVDFVGAQQTVDLAVSVLRTGGTYVNVGLFGGALQTPLAILAQRQLVLRGSYVGTPAELRELVALARGGRLRAIPIQNEPMDSINEGLTRLRAGKVTGRIVHTHRQVTATQG
;
A
#
# COMPACT_ATOMS: atom_id res chain seq x y z
N MET A 1 9.17 -24.95 -7.13
CA MET A 1 8.36 -23.85 -7.65
C MET A 1 9.24 -22.77 -8.26
N ARG A 2 8.75 -22.06 -9.26
CA ARG A 2 9.43 -20.91 -9.82
C ARG A 2 9.21 -19.68 -8.93
N ALA A 3 10.29 -18.92 -8.66
CA ALA A 3 10.25 -17.68 -7.91
C ALA A 3 11.17 -16.62 -8.57
N PHE A 4 10.79 -15.36 -8.47
CA PHE A 4 11.55 -14.22 -8.99
C PHE A 4 12.27 -13.55 -7.81
N GLN A 5 13.59 -13.65 -7.78
CA GLN A 5 14.39 -13.31 -6.60
C GLN A 5 15.38 -12.18 -6.85
N VAL A 6 15.50 -11.30 -5.86
CA VAL A 6 16.66 -10.42 -5.69
C VAL A 6 17.80 -11.28 -5.14
N VAL A 7 18.80 -11.56 -5.97
CA VAL A 7 19.99 -12.32 -5.57
C VAL A 7 21.08 -11.40 -5.04
N GLU A 8 21.15 -10.21 -5.62
CA GLU A 8 22.05 -9.12 -5.23
C GLU A 8 21.27 -7.79 -5.28
N PHE A 9 21.45 -6.94 -4.27
CA PHE A 9 20.80 -5.64 -4.25
C PHE A 9 21.25 -4.76 -5.43
N ALA A 10 20.37 -3.90 -5.90
CA ALA A 10 20.51 -3.05 -7.07
C ALA A 10 20.71 -3.79 -8.40
N SER A 11 20.65 -5.12 -8.41
CA SER A 11 20.72 -5.95 -9.62
C SER A 11 19.32 -6.38 -10.08
N PRO A 12 19.12 -6.79 -11.34
CA PRO A 12 17.84 -7.29 -11.82
C PRO A 12 17.35 -8.50 -11.00
N ILE A 13 16.03 -8.57 -10.82
CA ILE A 13 15.36 -9.75 -10.27
C ILE A 13 15.48 -10.88 -11.29
N VAL A 14 15.82 -12.08 -10.84
CA VAL A 14 16.00 -13.25 -11.71
C VAL A 14 15.07 -14.40 -11.34
N PRO A 15 14.54 -15.14 -12.34
CA PRO A 15 13.77 -16.34 -12.08
C PRO A 15 14.69 -17.46 -11.57
N ARG A 16 14.21 -18.22 -10.57
CA ARG A 16 14.91 -19.35 -9.99
C ARG A 16 13.93 -20.46 -9.62
N ASP A 17 14.34 -21.70 -9.82
CA ASP A 17 13.65 -22.85 -9.26
C ASP A 17 14.10 -23.06 -7.82
N ILE A 18 13.14 -23.08 -6.90
CA ILE A 18 13.37 -23.27 -5.46
C ILE A 18 12.44 -24.38 -4.94
N PRO A 19 12.79 -25.05 -3.83
CA PRO A 19 11.91 -26.03 -3.22
C PRO A 19 10.53 -25.47 -2.90
N ASP A 20 9.51 -26.31 -3.05
CA ASP A 20 8.15 -25.96 -2.63
C ASP A 20 8.07 -25.81 -1.11
N PRO A 21 7.52 -24.70 -0.59
CA PRO A 21 7.29 -24.59 0.84
C PRO A 21 6.25 -25.62 1.30
N GLN A 22 6.48 -26.19 2.48
CA GLN A 22 5.60 -27.21 3.07
C GLN A 22 4.90 -26.63 4.30
N PRO A 23 3.56 -26.59 4.33
CA PRO A 23 2.83 -26.05 5.48
C PRO A 23 2.95 -26.97 6.70
N ARG A 24 3.27 -26.38 7.86
CA ARG A 24 3.40 -27.06 9.16
C ARG A 24 2.52 -26.33 10.18
N ALA A 25 2.14 -27.03 11.25
CA ALA A 25 1.37 -26.45 12.35
C ALA A 25 0.16 -25.62 11.83
N SER A 26 0.16 -24.30 12.04
CA SER A 26 -0.91 -23.38 11.59
C SER A 26 -0.68 -22.79 10.19
N ASP A 27 0.42 -23.15 9.51
CA ASP A 27 0.73 -22.56 8.20
C ASP A 27 -0.34 -22.89 7.15
N VAL A 28 -0.52 -21.97 6.22
CA VAL A 28 -1.35 -22.14 5.04
C VAL A 28 -0.51 -21.88 3.79
N LEU A 29 -0.51 -22.80 2.85
CA LEU A 29 0.11 -22.63 1.54
C LEU A 29 -0.92 -22.05 0.56
N VAL A 30 -0.58 -20.90 -0.02
CA VAL A 30 -1.41 -20.23 -1.03
C VAL A 30 -0.72 -20.33 -2.38
N GLU A 31 -1.44 -20.82 -3.40
CA GLU A 31 -1.05 -20.68 -4.80
C GLU A 31 -1.29 -19.24 -5.23
N VAL A 32 -0.23 -18.55 -5.66
CA VAL A 32 -0.30 -17.12 -6.05
C VAL A 32 -0.83 -17.01 -7.47
N ALA A 33 -2.01 -16.44 -7.63
CA ALA A 33 -2.57 -16.14 -8.94
C ALA A 33 -2.00 -14.81 -9.49
N SER A 34 -1.87 -13.82 -8.62
CA SER A 34 -1.34 -12.50 -8.98
C SER A 34 -0.67 -11.81 -7.80
N CYS A 35 0.23 -10.88 -8.11
CA CYS A 35 0.88 -10.02 -7.13
C CYS A 35 1.07 -8.60 -7.69
N GLY A 36 0.59 -7.60 -6.96
CA GLY A 36 0.80 -6.19 -7.31
C GLY A 36 2.24 -5.75 -7.07
N LEU A 37 2.70 -4.77 -7.87
CA LEU A 37 4.03 -4.18 -7.77
C LEU A 37 3.97 -2.82 -7.07
N CYS A 38 4.74 -2.66 -6.00
CA CYS A 38 4.76 -1.49 -5.13
C CYS A 38 6.10 -0.73 -5.20
N HIS A 39 6.12 0.54 -4.82
CA HIS A 39 7.36 1.28 -4.61
C HIS A 39 8.24 0.67 -3.50
N THR A 40 7.65 -0.02 -2.55
CA THR A 40 8.40 -0.80 -1.55
C THR A 40 9.29 -1.85 -2.23
N ASP A 41 8.81 -2.54 -3.27
CA ASP A 41 9.62 -3.52 -4.01
C ASP A 41 10.82 -2.84 -4.71
N VAL A 42 10.66 -1.59 -5.17
CA VAL A 42 11.77 -0.79 -5.71
C VAL A 42 12.83 -0.52 -4.63
N HIS A 43 12.42 -0.06 -3.43
CA HIS A 43 13.34 0.20 -2.32
C HIS A 43 14.06 -1.08 -1.87
N LEU A 44 13.32 -2.19 -1.73
CA LEU A 44 13.88 -3.47 -1.32
C LEU A 44 14.86 -4.03 -2.35
N GLN A 45 14.53 -3.92 -3.65
CA GLN A 45 15.44 -4.33 -4.73
C GLN A 45 16.69 -3.44 -4.77
N GLN A 46 16.58 -2.14 -4.49
CA GLN A 46 17.73 -1.23 -4.40
C GLN A 46 18.59 -1.46 -3.17
N GLY A 47 18.07 -2.11 -2.13
CA GLY A 47 18.80 -2.43 -0.91
C GLY A 47 18.80 -1.36 0.16
N TYR A 48 18.01 -0.26 0.00
CA TYR A 48 17.92 0.80 1.01
C TYR A 48 16.58 1.54 0.99
N ILE A 49 16.23 2.15 2.12
CA ILE A 49 15.14 3.12 2.29
C ILE A 49 15.76 4.49 2.53
N SER A 50 15.28 5.53 1.82
CA SER A 50 15.71 6.91 2.06
C SER A 50 15.14 7.44 3.38
N LEU A 51 16.00 8.01 4.21
CA LEU A 51 15.62 8.68 5.47
C LEU A 51 15.71 10.21 5.36
N GLY A 52 15.85 10.73 4.14
CA GLY A 52 16.00 12.16 3.87
C GLY A 52 17.45 12.63 3.80
N GLY A 53 17.69 13.60 2.92
CA GLY A 53 19.05 14.01 2.56
C GLY A 53 19.85 12.82 2.03
N ASP A 54 21.11 12.71 2.45
CA ASP A 54 21.99 11.59 2.05
C ASP A 54 21.86 10.35 2.94
N ARG A 55 20.94 10.37 3.92
CA ARG A 55 20.78 9.26 4.87
C ARG A 55 20.00 8.11 4.25
N LYS A 56 20.58 6.92 4.29
CA LYS A 56 20.00 5.67 3.80
C LYS A 56 19.98 4.62 4.89
N LEU A 57 18.85 3.93 5.05
CA LEU A 57 18.73 2.76 5.92
C LEU A 57 18.91 1.52 5.04
N PRO A 58 19.99 0.73 5.20
CA PRO A 58 20.15 -0.54 4.48
C PRO A 58 19.03 -1.50 4.85
N VAL A 59 18.38 -2.13 3.85
CA VAL A 59 17.26 -3.06 4.11
C VAL A 59 17.70 -4.34 4.82
N SER A 60 18.98 -4.69 4.76
CA SER A 60 19.56 -5.79 5.55
C SER A 60 19.43 -5.56 7.07
N MET A 61 19.45 -4.30 7.51
CA MET A 61 19.21 -3.94 8.91
C MET A 61 17.74 -4.10 9.33
N THR A 62 16.83 -4.24 8.38
CA THR A 62 15.40 -4.46 8.61
C THR A 62 14.99 -5.93 8.45
N GLY A 63 15.97 -6.83 8.30
CA GLY A 63 15.76 -8.28 8.22
C GLY A 63 15.55 -8.82 6.80
N LEU A 64 15.76 -8.03 5.74
CA LEU A 64 15.80 -8.55 4.38
C LEU A 64 17.22 -9.06 4.05
N HIS A 65 17.31 -10.31 3.63
CA HIS A 65 18.55 -10.92 3.20
C HIS A 65 18.37 -11.56 1.81
N THR A 66 19.39 -11.48 0.96
CA THR A 66 19.38 -12.13 -0.35
C THR A 66 19.87 -13.58 -0.27
N PRO A 67 19.34 -14.50 -1.08
CA PRO A 67 18.30 -14.29 -2.10
C PRO A 67 16.91 -14.08 -1.48
N ALA A 68 16.14 -13.11 -1.99
CA ALA A 68 14.84 -12.74 -1.47
C ALA A 68 13.75 -12.76 -2.54
N THR A 69 12.61 -13.38 -2.25
CA THR A 69 11.40 -13.31 -3.05
C THR A 69 10.54 -12.19 -2.51
N LEU A 70 10.42 -11.09 -3.28
CA LEU A 70 9.62 -9.93 -2.90
C LEU A 70 8.12 -10.13 -3.21
N GLY A 71 7.35 -9.04 -3.18
CA GLY A 71 5.92 -9.03 -3.50
C GLY A 71 5.02 -9.22 -2.27
N HIS A 72 4.15 -8.25 -2.02
CA HIS A 72 3.31 -8.20 -0.82
C HIS A 72 1.85 -7.81 -1.11
N GLU A 73 1.45 -7.70 -2.37
CA GLU A 73 0.07 -7.45 -2.81
C GLU A 73 -0.50 -8.71 -3.45
N ILE A 74 -0.78 -9.74 -2.63
CA ILE A 74 -0.99 -11.11 -3.05
C ILE A 74 -2.47 -11.46 -3.11
N PHE A 75 -2.91 -11.93 -4.28
CA PHE A 75 -4.16 -12.66 -4.46
C PHE A 75 -3.84 -14.10 -4.88
N GLY A 76 -4.53 -15.07 -4.32
CA GLY A 76 -4.31 -16.48 -4.64
C GLY A 76 -5.40 -17.38 -4.10
N HIS A 77 -5.12 -18.70 -4.13
CA HIS A 77 -6.06 -19.71 -3.70
C HIS A 77 -5.40 -20.60 -2.64
N ILE A 78 -6.14 -20.99 -1.62
CA ILE A 78 -5.66 -21.95 -0.61
C ILE A 78 -5.34 -23.26 -1.31
N MET A 79 -4.09 -23.72 -1.22
CA MET A 79 -3.63 -24.95 -1.87
C MET A 79 -3.48 -26.11 -0.87
N ALA A 80 -2.92 -25.82 0.30
CA ALA A 80 -2.70 -26.80 1.36
C ALA A 80 -2.58 -26.09 2.72
N PHE A 81 -2.67 -26.83 3.80
CA PHE A 81 -2.59 -26.24 5.14
C PHE A 81 -2.03 -27.26 6.15
N GLY A 82 -1.44 -26.76 7.22
CA GLY A 82 -0.94 -27.57 8.32
C GLY A 82 -2.06 -28.02 9.27
N PRO A 83 -1.82 -29.04 10.09
CA PRO A 83 -2.85 -29.72 10.89
C PRO A 83 -3.49 -28.84 11.98
N SER A 84 -2.85 -27.73 12.36
CA SER A 84 -3.33 -26.81 13.40
C SER A 84 -3.88 -25.49 12.83
N SER A 85 -4.10 -25.38 11.51
CA SER A 85 -4.55 -24.17 10.83
C SER A 85 -6.01 -23.79 11.10
N GLY A 86 -6.83 -24.76 11.57
CA GLY A 86 -8.27 -24.63 11.69
C GLY A 86 -9.04 -24.72 10.36
N LEU A 87 -8.34 -24.96 9.25
CA LEU A 87 -8.94 -25.14 7.93
C LEU A 87 -9.31 -26.61 7.68
N THR A 88 -10.18 -26.82 6.69
CA THR A 88 -10.66 -28.13 6.25
C THR A 88 -10.45 -28.32 4.75
N ALA A 89 -10.67 -29.51 4.24
CA ALA A 89 -10.58 -29.81 2.81
C ALA A 89 -11.54 -28.93 1.96
N ALA A 90 -12.64 -28.46 2.53
CA ALA A 90 -13.58 -27.54 1.87
C ALA A 90 -13.00 -26.14 1.63
N ASP A 91 -11.93 -25.76 2.33
CA ASP A 91 -11.26 -24.48 2.16
C ASP A 91 -10.25 -24.46 1.01
N VAL A 92 -9.86 -25.64 0.51
CA VAL A 92 -8.92 -25.76 -0.63
C VAL A 92 -9.58 -25.20 -1.90
N GLY A 93 -8.85 -24.35 -2.60
CA GLY A 93 -9.34 -23.63 -3.80
C GLY A 93 -10.04 -22.31 -3.47
N ARG A 94 -10.34 -21.99 -2.22
CA ARG A 94 -10.97 -20.72 -1.83
C ARG A 94 -10.05 -19.55 -2.18
N PRO A 95 -10.59 -18.49 -2.89
CA PRO A 95 -9.82 -17.30 -3.22
C PRO A 95 -9.57 -16.44 -1.98
N VAL A 96 -8.35 -15.93 -1.85
CA VAL A 96 -7.93 -15.14 -0.69
C VAL A 96 -7.05 -13.97 -1.10
N ILE A 97 -7.17 -12.86 -0.38
CA ILE A 97 -6.17 -11.80 -0.30
C ILE A 97 -5.30 -12.11 0.92
N VAL A 98 -4.00 -12.13 0.74
CA VAL A 98 -3.07 -12.37 1.85
C VAL A 98 -2.71 -11.04 2.52
N TYR A 99 -2.96 -10.91 3.82
CA TYR A 99 -2.44 -9.81 4.63
C TYR A 99 -0.94 -10.03 4.87
N PRO A 100 -0.05 -9.21 4.30
CA PRO A 100 1.38 -9.51 4.30
C PRO A 100 2.14 -8.97 5.53
N TRP A 101 1.56 -8.05 6.30
CA TRP A 101 2.23 -7.28 7.37
C TRP A 101 2.21 -8.03 8.70
N ILE A 102 2.64 -9.27 8.64
CA ILE A 102 2.59 -10.24 9.74
C ILE A 102 3.60 -9.84 10.83
N GLY A 103 3.15 -9.80 12.07
CA GLY A 103 4.00 -9.53 13.23
C GLY A 103 4.61 -10.80 13.84
N CYS A 104 5.27 -10.73 15.00
CA CYS A 104 5.89 -11.88 15.69
C CYS A 104 4.87 -12.86 16.31
N GLY A 105 3.64 -12.40 16.58
CA GLY A 105 2.53 -13.17 17.12
C GLY A 105 2.42 -13.23 18.65
N HIS A 106 3.39 -12.67 19.39
CA HIS A 106 3.42 -12.78 20.87
C HIS A 106 3.66 -11.44 21.59
N CYS A 107 4.01 -10.36 20.89
CA CYS A 107 4.12 -9.04 21.52
C CYS A 107 2.75 -8.41 21.74
N ALA A 108 2.68 -7.37 22.58
CA ALA A 108 1.43 -6.69 22.92
C ALA A 108 0.67 -6.16 21.69
N ALA A 109 1.37 -5.69 20.64
CA ALA A 109 0.75 -5.24 19.42
C ALA A 109 0.07 -6.42 18.68
N CYS A 110 0.77 -7.55 18.48
CA CYS A 110 0.23 -8.73 17.79
C CYS A 110 -0.94 -9.36 18.56
N LEU A 111 -0.88 -9.41 19.89
CA LEU A 111 -1.96 -9.92 20.74
C LEU A 111 -3.20 -9.02 20.71
N ALA A 112 -3.04 -7.77 20.30
CA ALA A 112 -4.12 -6.81 20.10
C ALA A 112 -4.51 -6.65 18.60
N ASP A 113 -4.14 -7.61 17.73
CA ASP A 113 -4.36 -7.61 16.28
C ASP A 113 -3.84 -6.36 15.54
N ARG A 114 -2.80 -5.73 16.09
CA ARG A 114 -2.04 -4.64 15.46
C ARG A 114 -0.69 -5.14 14.97
N ASP A 115 -0.70 -6.17 14.13
CA ASP A 115 0.50 -6.82 13.60
C ASP A 115 1.44 -5.84 12.86
N ASN A 116 0.89 -4.83 12.19
CA ASN A 116 1.64 -3.76 11.53
C ASN A 116 2.43 -2.84 12.49
N GLU A 117 2.17 -2.88 13.79
CA GLU A 117 2.90 -2.15 14.83
C GLU A 117 3.95 -3.03 15.53
N CYS A 118 4.16 -4.26 15.06
CA CYS A 118 5.08 -5.20 15.69
C CYS A 118 6.55 -4.73 15.57
N PRO A 119 7.32 -4.69 16.69
CA PRO A 119 8.74 -4.33 16.64
C PRO A 119 9.62 -5.41 16.01
N MET A 120 9.10 -6.63 15.84
CA MET A 120 9.79 -7.76 15.17
C MET A 120 8.94 -8.32 14.03
N PRO A 121 8.77 -7.57 12.93
CA PRO A 121 7.90 -7.97 11.83
C PRO A 121 8.41 -9.22 11.12
N GLN A 122 7.48 -9.98 10.55
CA GLN A 122 7.70 -11.16 9.72
C GLN A 122 6.93 -11.01 8.40
N SER A 123 6.99 -9.81 7.83
CA SER A 123 6.21 -9.44 6.64
C SER A 123 6.61 -10.27 5.42
N LEU A 124 5.60 -10.68 4.65
CA LEU A 124 5.79 -11.36 3.37
C LEU A 124 6.32 -10.39 2.32
N GLY A 125 7.24 -10.86 1.48
CA GLY A 125 7.92 -10.01 0.51
C GLY A 125 8.99 -9.10 1.11
N TRP A 126 9.28 -9.26 2.41
CA TRP A 126 10.33 -8.53 3.13
C TRP A 126 11.16 -9.50 3.99
N GLN A 127 10.75 -9.78 5.25
CA GLN A 127 11.45 -10.72 6.13
C GLN A 127 11.18 -12.19 5.77
N ARG A 128 10.10 -12.46 5.05
CA ARG A 128 9.69 -13.78 4.58
C ARG A 128 9.42 -13.74 3.07
N PRO A 129 9.58 -14.86 2.35
CA PRO A 129 9.25 -14.94 0.93
C PRO A 129 7.83 -14.43 0.64
N GLY A 130 7.68 -13.66 -0.44
CA GLY A 130 6.43 -13.03 -0.85
C GLY A 130 5.85 -13.59 -2.15
N GLY A 131 4.97 -12.80 -2.75
CA GLY A 131 4.12 -13.18 -3.90
C GLY A 131 4.80 -13.15 -5.28
N HIS A 132 6.08 -12.78 -5.38
CA HIS A 132 6.83 -12.97 -6.63
C HIS A 132 7.29 -14.43 -6.82
N GLY A 133 6.74 -15.36 -6.08
CA GLY A 133 6.84 -16.82 -6.26
C GLY A 133 5.47 -17.42 -6.55
N GLU A 134 5.44 -18.58 -7.24
CA GLU A 134 4.18 -19.29 -7.55
C GLU A 134 3.38 -19.68 -6.31
N ARG A 135 4.05 -19.79 -5.16
CA ARG A 135 3.43 -20.17 -3.88
C ARG A 135 4.01 -19.35 -2.75
N VAL A 136 3.16 -19.01 -1.78
CA VAL A 136 3.56 -18.29 -0.57
C VAL A 136 3.06 -19.05 0.66
N LEU A 137 3.91 -19.14 1.69
CA LEU A 137 3.57 -19.73 2.98
C LEU A 137 3.12 -18.64 3.95
N VAL A 138 1.89 -18.73 4.40
CA VAL A 138 1.26 -17.81 5.36
C VAL A 138 1.15 -18.53 6.70
N ARG A 139 1.73 -18.01 7.76
CA ARG A 139 1.90 -18.72 9.04
C ARG A 139 0.62 -18.97 9.84
N ASP A 140 -0.50 -18.32 9.47
CA ASP A 140 -1.77 -18.47 10.17
C ASP A 140 -2.92 -18.05 9.25
N ALA A 141 -4.03 -18.81 9.30
CA ALA A 141 -5.23 -18.55 8.51
C ALA A 141 -5.88 -17.16 8.82
N LYS A 142 -5.61 -16.57 9.99
CA LYS A 142 -6.12 -15.23 10.35
C LYS A 142 -5.67 -14.13 9.40
N PHE A 143 -4.54 -14.35 8.69
CA PHE A 143 -3.98 -13.43 7.70
C PHE A 143 -4.53 -13.64 6.28
N LEU A 144 -5.45 -14.57 6.10
CA LEU A 144 -6.15 -14.78 4.85
C LEU A 144 -7.51 -14.06 4.90
N ILE A 145 -7.69 -13.10 4.00
CA ILE A 145 -8.96 -12.39 3.85
C ILE A 145 -9.70 -13.03 2.71
N ASP A 146 -10.91 -13.50 2.97
CA ASP A 146 -11.77 -14.10 1.95
C ASP A 146 -11.99 -13.13 0.79
N ALA A 147 -11.74 -13.58 -0.43
CA ALA A 147 -11.80 -12.80 -1.66
C ALA A 147 -12.88 -13.28 -2.64
N GLU A 148 -13.84 -14.08 -2.18
CA GLU A 148 -14.94 -14.56 -3.01
C GLU A 148 -15.69 -13.37 -3.65
N GLY A 149 -15.97 -13.47 -4.96
CA GLY A 149 -16.62 -12.42 -5.74
C GLY A 149 -15.70 -11.28 -6.19
N LEU A 150 -14.41 -11.30 -5.83
CA LEU A 150 -13.42 -10.36 -6.34
C LEU A 150 -12.56 -11.01 -7.44
N ASN A 151 -12.04 -10.17 -8.35
CA ASN A 151 -11.09 -10.62 -9.37
C ASN A 151 -9.65 -10.69 -8.83
N SER A 152 -8.73 -11.21 -9.64
CA SER A 152 -7.32 -11.37 -9.26
C SER A 152 -6.57 -10.08 -8.97
N ASP A 153 -7.08 -8.91 -9.38
CA ASP A 153 -6.45 -7.63 -9.07
C ASP A 153 -6.62 -7.24 -7.61
N ALA A 154 -7.50 -7.92 -6.86
CA ALA A 154 -7.84 -7.59 -5.48
C ALA A 154 -6.65 -7.73 -4.49
N GLY A 155 -5.56 -8.39 -4.87
CA GLY A 155 -4.33 -8.42 -4.08
C GLY A 155 -3.81 -7.04 -3.71
N ILE A 156 -4.05 -6.01 -4.55
CA ILE A 156 -3.63 -4.62 -4.28
C ILE A 156 -4.28 -4.04 -3.02
N TYR A 157 -5.42 -4.58 -2.58
CA TYR A 157 -6.05 -4.11 -1.33
C TYR A 157 -5.17 -4.38 -0.10
N ALA A 158 -4.30 -5.38 -0.14
CA ALA A 158 -3.42 -5.73 0.98
C ALA A 158 -2.33 -4.69 1.29
N CYS A 159 -1.99 -3.83 0.33
CA CYS A 159 -1.03 -2.72 0.51
C CYS A 159 -1.64 -1.40 0.06
N CYS A 160 -1.85 -1.22 -1.24
CA CYS A 160 -2.33 0.02 -1.85
C CYS A 160 -3.65 0.49 -1.21
N GLY A 161 -4.63 -0.41 -1.12
CA GLY A 161 -5.93 -0.11 -0.51
C GLY A 161 -5.85 0.11 0.99
N LEU A 162 -5.23 -0.83 1.71
CA LEU A 162 -5.11 -0.79 3.16
C LEU A 162 -4.37 0.46 3.65
N THR A 163 -3.29 0.84 2.97
CA THR A 163 -2.53 2.05 3.28
C THR A 163 -3.40 3.30 3.16
N GLY A 164 -4.17 3.41 2.09
CA GLY A 164 -5.11 4.53 1.91
C GLY A 164 -6.21 4.55 2.97
N TYR A 165 -6.82 3.40 3.25
CA TYR A 165 -7.89 3.26 4.24
C TYR A 165 -7.42 3.62 5.65
N ALA A 166 -6.33 3.04 6.11
CA ALA A 166 -5.77 3.29 7.43
C ALA A 166 -5.30 4.74 7.61
N ALA A 167 -4.72 5.35 6.56
CA ALA A 167 -4.31 6.75 6.60
C ALA A 167 -5.51 7.70 6.73
N LEU A 168 -6.59 7.46 5.99
CA LEU A 168 -7.82 8.24 6.09
C LEU A 168 -8.49 8.10 7.47
N ASN A 169 -8.44 6.92 8.08
CA ASN A 169 -8.95 6.68 9.43
C ASN A 169 -8.18 7.45 10.51
N LYS A 170 -6.95 7.89 10.23
CA LYS A 170 -6.15 8.70 11.18
C LYS A 170 -6.50 10.19 11.17
N ILE A 171 -7.31 10.67 10.23
CA ILE A 171 -7.86 12.04 10.27
C ILE A 171 -8.86 12.11 11.42
N VAL A 172 -8.60 13.00 12.38
CA VAL A 172 -9.39 13.10 13.62
C VAL A 172 -10.76 13.71 13.37
N ARG A 173 -10.81 14.79 12.57
CA ARG A 173 -12.05 15.50 12.24
C ARG A 173 -12.62 15.01 10.92
N ARG A 174 -13.96 15.09 10.80
CA ARG A 174 -14.70 14.64 9.61
C ARG A 174 -15.62 15.72 9.04
N ASP A 175 -15.56 16.94 9.58
CA ASP A 175 -16.51 18.04 9.38
C ASP A 175 -16.00 19.11 8.39
N GLY A 176 -15.22 18.72 7.39
CA GLY A 176 -14.70 19.68 6.41
C GLY A 176 -13.81 19.05 5.33
N PRO A 177 -13.19 19.89 4.50
CA PRO A 177 -12.40 19.43 3.37
C PRO A 177 -11.11 18.72 3.80
N ILE A 178 -10.78 17.64 3.08
CA ILE A 178 -9.55 16.87 3.25
C ILE A 178 -8.68 16.96 2.01
N GLY A 179 -7.37 16.93 2.19
CA GLY A 179 -6.38 16.94 1.12
C GLY A 179 -5.72 15.57 0.94
N ILE A 180 -5.48 15.18 -0.31
CA ILE A 180 -4.69 14.01 -0.69
C ILE A 180 -3.54 14.47 -1.57
N ILE A 181 -2.31 14.34 -1.08
CA ILE A 181 -1.09 14.69 -1.81
C ILE A 181 -0.48 13.41 -2.41
N GLY A 182 -0.22 13.45 -3.72
CA GLY A 182 0.27 12.32 -4.48
C GLY A 182 -0.86 11.40 -4.93
N VAL A 183 -1.45 11.68 -6.10
CA VAL A 183 -2.55 10.89 -6.68
C VAL A 183 -2.06 9.83 -7.68
N GLY A 184 -0.98 9.13 -7.31
CA GLY A 184 -0.56 7.87 -7.93
C GLY A 184 -1.48 6.70 -7.54
N GLY A 185 -1.02 5.45 -7.63
CA GLY A 185 -1.84 4.27 -7.32
C GLY A 185 -2.50 4.32 -5.94
N VAL A 186 -1.72 4.59 -4.88
CA VAL A 186 -2.24 4.66 -3.50
C VAL A 186 -3.17 5.86 -3.33
N GLY A 187 -2.81 7.03 -3.90
CA GLY A 187 -3.65 8.23 -3.79
C GLY A 187 -4.98 8.10 -4.55
N LEU A 188 -5.00 7.52 -5.75
CA LEU A 188 -6.25 7.23 -6.48
C LEU A 188 -7.14 6.26 -5.69
N MET A 189 -6.54 5.24 -5.09
CA MET A 189 -7.27 4.31 -4.22
C MET A 189 -7.81 5.04 -2.98
N ALA A 190 -7.01 5.91 -2.35
CA ALA A 190 -7.45 6.72 -1.21
C ALA A 190 -8.59 7.68 -1.58
N LEU A 191 -8.60 8.28 -2.77
CA LEU A 191 -9.72 9.07 -3.28
C LEU A 191 -11.00 8.22 -3.37
N SER A 192 -10.91 7.03 -3.99
CA SER A 192 -12.03 6.09 -4.09
C SER A 192 -12.58 5.70 -2.70
N ILE A 193 -11.70 5.41 -1.76
CA ILE A 193 -12.05 5.06 -0.38
C ILE A 193 -12.68 6.26 0.34
N ALA A 194 -12.10 7.46 0.24
CA ALA A 194 -12.63 8.67 0.86
C ALA A 194 -14.07 8.95 0.39
N LYS A 195 -14.33 8.77 -0.91
CA LYS A 195 -15.68 8.86 -1.47
C LYS A 195 -16.63 7.82 -0.90
N ALA A 196 -16.19 6.54 -0.83
CA ALA A 196 -16.98 5.45 -0.24
C ALA A 196 -17.29 5.66 1.25
N MET A 197 -16.38 6.33 1.98
CA MET A 197 -16.55 6.71 3.39
C MET A 197 -17.35 8.00 3.58
N SER A 198 -17.79 8.65 2.49
CA SER A 198 -18.48 9.96 2.51
C SER A 198 -17.65 11.06 3.21
N LEU A 199 -16.33 11.00 3.05
CA LEU A 199 -15.43 12.07 3.49
C LEU A 199 -15.39 13.19 2.45
N GLY A 200 -15.17 14.40 2.90
CA GLY A 200 -14.98 15.48 1.94
C GLY A 200 -15.57 16.81 2.40
N PRO A 201 -15.46 17.83 1.54
CA PRO A 201 -14.94 17.83 0.15
C PRO A 201 -13.48 17.34 0.03
N ILE A 202 -13.16 16.70 -1.09
CA ILE A 202 -11.83 16.10 -1.32
C ILE A 202 -11.02 16.99 -2.26
N VAL A 203 -9.79 17.33 -1.84
CA VAL A 203 -8.82 18.13 -2.58
C VAL A 203 -7.66 17.25 -3.02
N ALA A 204 -7.47 17.06 -4.32
CA ALA A 204 -6.36 16.32 -4.88
C ALA A 204 -5.18 17.26 -5.17
N MET A 205 -3.96 16.83 -4.84
CA MET A 205 -2.73 17.60 -5.03
C MET A 205 -1.65 16.69 -5.65
N ASP A 206 -1.10 17.07 -6.79
CA ASP A 206 -0.04 16.35 -7.50
C ASP A 206 0.75 17.31 -8.41
N ILE A 207 1.86 16.86 -8.95
CA ILE A 207 2.63 17.58 -10.00
C ILE A 207 2.18 17.19 -11.41
N ASP A 208 1.41 16.12 -11.58
CA ASP A 208 1.02 15.55 -12.87
C ASP A 208 -0.42 15.95 -13.21
N ALA A 209 -0.56 16.79 -14.24
CA ALA A 209 -1.85 17.31 -14.68
C ALA A 209 -2.81 16.20 -15.15
N ALA A 210 -2.32 15.11 -15.76
CA ALA A 210 -3.15 14.00 -16.19
C ALA A 210 -3.72 13.23 -14.99
N LYS A 211 -2.93 13.02 -13.94
CA LYS A 211 -3.38 12.40 -12.69
C LYS A 211 -4.40 13.29 -11.97
N LEU A 212 -4.18 14.61 -11.93
CA LEU A 212 -5.14 15.56 -11.36
C LEU A 212 -6.48 15.57 -12.12
N MET A 213 -6.43 15.52 -13.45
CA MET A 213 -7.63 15.41 -14.27
C MET A 213 -8.38 14.10 -13.98
N LEU A 214 -7.67 12.98 -13.92
CA LEU A 214 -8.24 11.67 -13.57
C LEU A 214 -8.88 11.66 -12.18
N ALA A 215 -8.21 12.26 -11.18
CA ALA A 215 -8.71 12.39 -9.81
C ALA A 215 -10.07 13.13 -9.78
N ARG A 216 -10.21 14.22 -10.51
CA ARG A 216 -11.46 14.97 -10.60
C ARG A 216 -12.56 14.25 -11.37
N GLN A 217 -12.25 13.79 -12.58
CA GLN A 217 -13.27 13.22 -13.48
C GLN A 217 -13.77 11.85 -13.01
N SER A 218 -12.92 11.10 -12.33
CA SER A 218 -13.19 9.69 -12.08
C SER A 218 -13.19 9.28 -10.61
N TYR A 219 -12.49 9.99 -9.73
CA TYR A 219 -12.32 9.56 -8.33
C TYR A 219 -12.93 10.51 -7.29
N GLY A 220 -13.71 11.49 -7.76
CA GLY A 220 -14.53 12.32 -6.88
C GLY A 220 -13.77 13.40 -6.12
N ALA A 221 -12.58 13.82 -6.60
CA ALA A 221 -11.95 15.03 -6.10
C ALA A 221 -12.73 16.23 -6.60
N GLU A 222 -13.26 17.03 -5.68
CA GLU A 222 -14.01 18.25 -6.00
C GLU A 222 -13.09 19.37 -6.50
N LEU A 223 -11.88 19.41 -5.94
CA LEU A 223 -10.84 20.37 -6.32
C LEU A 223 -9.53 19.64 -6.62
N SER A 224 -8.71 20.23 -7.48
CA SER A 224 -7.35 19.72 -7.74
C SER A 224 -6.37 20.86 -7.97
N PHE A 225 -5.13 20.69 -7.46
CA PHE A 225 -4.09 21.70 -7.54
C PHE A 225 -2.75 21.11 -7.95
N ASP A 226 -2.07 21.76 -8.88
CA ASP A 226 -0.68 21.47 -9.22
C ASP A 226 0.24 22.02 -8.13
N THR A 227 0.95 21.14 -7.43
CA THR A 227 1.82 21.52 -6.31
C THR A 227 3.08 22.27 -6.72
N ARG A 228 3.36 22.41 -8.02
CA ARG A 228 4.46 23.25 -8.55
C ARG A 228 4.10 24.72 -8.62
N SER A 229 2.83 25.08 -8.50
CA SER A 229 2.40 26.50 -8.47
C SER A 229 2.96 27.19 -7.24
N GLY A 230 3.65 28.32 -7.43
CA GLY A 230 4.30 29.06 -6.33
C GLY A 230 3.36 29.57 -5.24
N ASN A 231 2.06 29.70 -5.53
CA ASN A 231 1.02 30.16 -4.61
C ASN A 231 -0.05 29.10 -4.32
N VAL A 232 0.25 27.81 -4.52
CA VAL A 232 -0.72 26.73 -4.37
C VAL A 232 -1.35 26.68 -2.97
N GLY A 233 -0.60 26.96 -1.91
CA GLY A 233 -1.13 27.04 -0.55
C GLY A 233 -2.19 28.12 -0.37
N GLU A 234 -1.98 29.32 -0.93
CA GLU A 234 -2.95 30.40 -0.93
C GLU A 234 -4.21 30.05 -1.72
N GLN A 235 -4.05 29.45 -2.90
CA GLN A 235 -5.16 28.98 -3.73
C GLN A 235 -6.04 27.98 -2.97
N ILE A 236 -5.44 27.01 -2.29
CA ILE A 236 -6.16 26.01 -1.46
C ILE A 236 -6.89 26.73 -0.30
N GLN A 237 -6.21 27.63 0.40
CA GLN A 237 -6.81 28.39 1.49
C GLN A 237 -8.01 29.23 1.02
N GLN A 238 -7.91 29.91 -0.11
CA GLN A 238 -9.01 30.69 -0.69
C GLN A 238 -10.19 29.80 -1.10
N ALA A 239 -9.92 28.66 -1.71
CA ALA A 239 -10.96 27.76 -2.21
C ALA A 239 -11.68 26.96 -1.11
N THR A 240 -11.01 26.70 0.04
CA THR A 240 -11.51 25.77 1.06
C THR A 240 -11.65 26.39 2.45
N GLY A 241 -11.05 27.52 2.69
CA GLY A 241 -10.84 28.07 4.04
C GLY A 241 -9.88 27.22 4.89
N GLY A 242 -9.04 26.39 4.25
CA GLY A 242 -8.11 25.45 4.85
C GLY A 242 -8.69 24.03 5.05
N LEU A 243 -7.82 23.07 5.24
CA LEU A 243 -8.15 21.64 5.30
C LEU A 243 -8.19 21.14 6.74
N ILE A 244 -9.13 20.24 7.05
CA ILE A 244 -9.21 19.57 8.37
C ILE A 244 -8.25 18.40 8.49
N GLY A 245 -7.82 17.84 7.36
CA GLY A 245 -6.85 16.76 7.29
C GLY A 245 -6.14 16.74 5.96
N VAL A 246 -4.88 16.33 5.97
CA VAL A 246 -4.08 16.09 4.76
C VAL A 246 -3.39 14.75 4.90
N VAL A 247 -3.59 13.87 3.91
CA VAL A 247 -2.83 12.61 3.77
C VAL A 247 -1.79 12.80 2.69
N ASP A 248 -0.52 12.61 3.04
CA ASP A 248 0.62 12.78 2.14
C ASP A 248 1.22 11.42 1.76
N PHE A 249 0.97 10.97 0.53
CA PHE A 249 1.52 9.73 -0.03
C PHE A 249 2.90 9.93 -0.69
N VAL A 250 3.44 11.15 -0.67
CA VAL A 250 4.76 11.48 -1.19
C VAL A 250 5.78 11.57 -0.07
N GLY A 251 5.57 12.42 0.93
CA GLY A 251 6.49 12.60 2.06
C GLY A 251 7.82 13.24 1.63
N ALA A 252 7.78 14.19 0.69
CA ALA A 252 8.92 15.03 0.31
C ALA A 252 8.87 16.35 1.08
N GLN A 253 10.00 17.10 1.12
CA GLN A 253 10.05 18.37 1.86
C GLN A 253 8.95 19.34 1.43
N GLN A 254 8.76 19.52 0.12
CA GLN A 254 7.76 20.44 -0.42
C GLN A 254 6.32 20.03 -0.08
N THR A 255 6.05 18.72 -0.02
CA THR A 255 4.70 18.21 0.29
C THR A 255 4.37 18.33 1.78
N VAL A 256 5.35 18.14 2.65
CA VAL A 256 5.21 18.36 4.11
C VAL A 256 4.94 19.82 4.40
N ASP A 257 5.73 20.75 3.81
CA ASP A 257 5.59 22.18 4.02
C ASP A 257 4.22 22.68 3.52
N LEU A 258 3.81 22.25 2.33
CA LEU A 258 2.49 22.52 1.78
C LEU A 258 1.38 22.02 2.70
N ALA A 259 1.46 20.74 3.10
CA ALA A 259 0.44 20.11 3.95
C ALA A 259 0.20 20.90 5.25
N VAL A 260 1.28 21.26 5.95
CA VAL A 260 1.20 22.04 7.19
C VAL A 260 0.63 23.45 6.94
N SER A 261 0.98 24.10 5.83
CA SER A 261 0.53 25.45 5.50
C SER A 261 -0.98 25.52 5.27
N VAL A 262 -1.56 24.48 4.63
CA VAL A 262 -2.99 24.48 4.24
C VAL A 262 -3.95 23.91 5.29
N LEU A 263 -3.44 23.33 6.38
CA LEU A 263 -4.30 22.83 7.47
C LEU A 263 -5.03 23.98 8.18
N ARG A 264 -6.21 23.71 8.71
CA ARG A 264 -6.90 24.56 9.70
C ARG A 264 -6.34 24.33 11.10
N THR A 265 -6.67 25.23 12.02
CA THR A 265 -6.49 24.99 13.45
C THR A 265 -7.22 23.70 13.86
N GLY A 266 -6.54 22.81 14.59
CA GLY A 266 -7.02 21.47 14.94
C GLY A 266 -6.93 20.46 13.78
N GLY A 267 -6.30 20.81 12.67
CA GLY A 267 -6.14 19.92 11.51
C GLY A 267 -5.11 18.82 11.73
N THR A 268 -5.25 17.73 10.96
CA THR A 268 -4.39 16.55 11.04
C THR A 268 -3.55 16.38 9.79
N TYR A 269 -2.23 16.31 9.94
CA TYR A 269 -1.32 15.82 8.90
C TYR A 269 -1.03 14.33 9.11
N VAL A 270 -1.22 13.53 8.07
CA VAL A 270 -0.91 12.09 8.06
C VAL A 270 0.16 11.82 7.01
N ASN A 271 1.37 11.49 7.46
CA ASN A 271 2.48 11.09 6.57
C ASN A 271 2.44 9.59 6.27
N VAL A 272 2.50 9.26 4.99
CA VAL A 272 2.58 7.89 4.46
C VAL A 272 3.81 7.73 3.56
N GLY A 273 4.11 8.76 2.77
CA GLY A 273 5.18 8.73 1.77
C GLY A 273 6.59 8.67 2.36
N LEU A 274 7.54 8.12 1.60
CA LEU A 274 8.92 7.83 2.02
C LEU A 274 9.97 8.51 1.13
N PHE A 275 9.65 9.66 0.52
CA PHE A 275 10.59 10.36 -0.37
C PHE A 275 11.56 11.31 0.36
N GLY A 276 11.73 11.13 1.68
CA GLY A 276 12.83 11.72 2.43
C GLY A 276 12.63 13.17 2.86
N GLY A 277 11.41 13.66 2.96
CA GLY A 277 11.10 14.95 3.59
C GLY A 277 11.39 14.95 5.10
N ALA A 278 11.59 16.13 5.66
CA ALA A 278 11.76 16.34 7.09
C ALA A 278 10.79 17.40 7.60
N LEU A 279 10.17 17.17 8.76
CA LEU A 279 9.28 18.16 9.36
C LEU A 279 10.11 19.27 10.02
N GLN A 280 9.94 20.52 9.56
CA GLN A 280 10.62 21.69 10.06
C GLN A 280 9.64 22.77 10.59
N THR A 281 8.52 22.34 11.16
CA THR A 281 7.49 23.23 11.68
C THR A 281 7.89 23.79 13.04
N PRO A 282 7.87 25.12 13.24
CA PRO A 282 8.11 25.71 14.56
C PRO A 282 7.09 25.22 15.60
N LEU A 283 7.57 24.84 16.79
CA LEU A 283 6.71 24.30 17.85
C LEU A 283 5.60 25.28 18.27
N ALA A 284 5.86 26.58 18.22
CA ALA A 284 4.84 27.60 18.50
C ALA A 284 3.63 27.50 17.55
N ILE A 285 3.87 27.23 16.26
CA ILE A 285 2.80 27.04 15.27
C ILE A 285 2.01 25.77 15.57
N LEU A 286 2.68 24.68 15.92
CA LEU A 286 2.02 23.44 16.34
C LEU A 286 1.07 23.69 17.52
N ALA A 287 1.57 24.37 18.56
CA ALA A 287 0.80 24.66 19.77
C ALA A 287 -0.38 25.60 19.50
N GLN A 288 -0.13 26.75 18.85
CA GLN A 288 -1.15 27.76 18.61
C GLN A 288 -2.25 27.27 17.65
N ARG A 289 -1.88 26.48 16.64
CA ARG A 289 -2.82 25.92 15.68
C ARG A 289 -3.35 24.55 16.09
N GLN A 290 -2.92 24.00 17.24
CA GLN A 290 -3.36 22.70 17.78
C GLN A 290 -3.27 21.59 16.73
N LEU A 291 -2.20 21.56 15.93
CA LEU A 291 -2.05 20.60 14.83
C LEU A 291 -1.76 19.20 15.36
N VAL A 292 -2.35 18.19 14.71
CA VAL A 292 -2.08 16.78 14.94
C VAL A 292 -1.20 16.25 13.82
N LEU A 293 -0.05 15.65 14.20
CA LEU A 293 0.89 15.05 13.26
C LEU A 293 0.94 13.55 13.51
N ARG A 294 0.72 12.75 12.46
CA ARG A 294 0.70 11.28 12.55
C ARG A 294 1.48 10.64 11.42
N GLY A 295 2.22 9.58 11.74
CA GLY A 295 2.67 8.61 10.74
C GLY A 295 1.58 7.57 10.47
N SER A 296 1.55 7.04 9.26
CA SER A 296 0.72 5.89 8.90
C SER A 296 1.56 4.88 8.15
N TYR A 297 1.61 3.65 8.65
CA TYR A 297 2.27 2.53 8.01
C TYR A 297 1.26 1.42 7.86
N VAL A 298 0.90 1.16 6.60
CA VAL A 298 -0.13 0.16 6.20
C VAL A 298 -1.37 0.20 7.10
N GLY A 299 -1.89 -0.91 7.55
CA GLY A 299 -3.03 -1.00 8.46
C GLY A 299 -3.13 -2.39 9.09
N THR A 300 -4.18 -2.60 9.86
CA THR A 300 -4.46 -3.85 10.58
C THR A 300 -5.20 -4.87 9.71
N PRO A 301 -5.21 -6.18 10.10
CA PRO A 301 -6.06 -7.18 9.45
C PRO A 301 -7.57 -6.81 9.48
N ALA A 302 -8.02 -6.18 10.55
CA ALA A 302 -9.42 -5.73 10.68
C ALA A 302 -9.76 -4.65 9.63
N GLU A 303 -8.90 -3.63 9.48
CA GLU A 303 -9.07 -2.59 8.48
C GLU A 303 -9.05 -3.16 7.04
N LEU A 304 -8.25 -4.21 6.78
CA LEU A 304 -8.28 -4.88 5.48
C LEU A 304 -9.61 -5.60 5.23
N ARG A 305 -10.19 -6.26 6.25
CA ARG A 305 -11.53 -6.88 6.13
C ARG A 305 -12.62 -5.85 5.84
N GLU A 306 -12.59 -4.70 6.53
CA GLU A 306 -13.53 -3.60 6.31
C GLU A 306 -13.39 -3.04 4.88
N LEU A 307 -12.18 -2.82 4.41
CA LEU A 307 -11.89 -2.36 3.05
C LEU A 307 -12.40 -3.36 2.00
N VAL A 308 -12.14 -4.65 2.18
CA VAL A 308 -12.61 -5.72 1.28
C VAL A 308 -14.14 -5.78 1.26
N ALA A 309 -14.80 -5.56 2.39
CA ALA A 309 -16.27 -5.47 2.44
C ALA A 309 -16.80 -4.27 1.62
N LEU A 310 -16.11 -3.12 1.64
CA LEU A 310 -16.47 -1.97 0.78
C LEU A 310 -16.29 -2.32 -0.71
N ALA A 311 -15.22 -3.05 -1.06
CA ALA A 311 -14.97 -3.47 -2.44
C ALA A 311 -16.05 -4.44 -2.94
N ARG A 312 -16.39 -5.47 -2.15
CA ARG A 312 -17.47 -6.43 -2.47
C ARG A 312 -18.82 -5.77 -2.60
N GLY A 313 -19.09 -4.75 -1.81
CA GLY A 313 -20.33 -3.96 -1.89
C GLY A 313 -20.39 -3.03 -3.10
N GLY A 314 -19.41 -3.06 -4.02
CA GLY A 314 -19.35 -2.21 -5.20
C GLY A 314 -19.15 -0.72 -4.89
N ARG A 315 -18.73 -0.40 -3.66
CA ARG A 315 -18.59 0.99 -3.20
C ARG A 315 -17.27 1.62 -3.61
N LEU A 316 -16.28 0.81 -4.01
CA LEU A 316 -14.97 1.29 -4.45
C LEU A 316 -14.89 1.35 -5.96
N ARG A 317 -14.44 2.49 -6.49
CA ARG A 317 -14.03 2.57 -7.89
C ARG A 317 -12.67 1.94 -8.06
N ALA A 318 -12.54 0.98 -8.98
CA ALA A 318 -11.25 0.38 -9.32
C ALA A 318 -10.28 1.43 -9.88
N ILE A 319 -9.01 1.33 -9.47
CA ILE A 319 -7.94 2.13 -10.08
C ILE A 319 -7.49 1.48 -11.40
N PRO A 320 -6.81 2.22 -12.31
CA PRO A 320 -6.24 1.61 -13.51
C PRO A 320 -5.27 0.49 -13.14
N ILE A 321 -5.43 -0.68 -13.77
CA ILE A 321 -4.56 -1.84 -13.59
C ILE A 321 -3.90 -2.19 -14.91
N GLN A 322 -2.60 -2.49 -14.86
CA GLN A 322 -1.81 -3.04 -15.96
C GLN A 322 -1.45 -4.47 -15.59
N ASN A 323 -2.19 -5.44 -16.14
CA ASN A 323 -1.91 -6.87 -15.93
C ASN A 323 -0.80 -7.34 -16.85
N GLU A 324 0.27 -7.89 -16.27
CA GLU A 324 1.49 -8.28 -16.98
C GLU A 324 2.00 -9.64 -16.50
N PRO A 325 2.74 -10.39 -17.34
CA PRO A 325 3.38 -11.63 -16.89
C PRO A 325 4.50 -11.31 -15.88
N MET A 326 4.74 -12.22 -14.94
CA MET A 326 5.80 -12.06 -13.92
C MET A 326 7.20 -11.91 -14.54
N ASP A 327 7.42 -12.43 -15.75
CA ASP A 327 8.69 -12.28 -16.47
C ASP A 327 9.03 -10.81 -16.82
N SER A 328 8.05 -9.90 -16.84
CA SER A 328 8.24 -8.46 -17.08
C SER A 328 8.54 -7.64 -15.81
N ILE A 329 8.78 -8.29 -14.66
CA ILE A 329 8.93 -7.62 -13.36
C ILE A 329 9.99 -6.50 -13.36
N ASN A 330 11.12 -6.70 -14.03
CA ASN A 330 12.19 -5.70 -14.09
C ASN A 330 11.80 -4.46 -14.90
N GLU A 331 10.99 -4.64 -15.94
CA GLU A 331 10.44 -3.53 -16.73
C GLU A 331 9.41 -2.77 -15.90
N GLY A 332 8.56 -3.48 -15.17
CA GLY A 332 7.60 -2.91 -14.22
C GLY A 332 8.30 -2.05 -13.15
N LEU A 333 9.34 -2.57 -12.50
CA LEU A 333 10.15 -1.84 -11.52
C LEU A 333 10.79 -0.58 -12.14
N THR A 334 11.28 -0.66 -13.37
CA THR A 334 11.89 0.47 -14.07
C THR A 334 10.86 1.57 -14.35
N ARG A 335 9.68 1.22 -14.84
CA ARG A 335 8.58 2.18 -15.09
C ARG A 335 8.08 2.80 -13.79
N LEU A 336 7.95 2.00 -12.73
CA LEU A 336 7.50 2.46 -11.42
C LEU A 336 8.50 3.46 -10.81
N ARG A 337 9.80 3.16 -10.87
CA ARG A 337 10.89 4.06 -10.44
C ARG A 337 10.90 5.38 -11.21
N ALA A 338 10.59 5.33 -12.51
CA ALA A 338 10.52 6.51 -13.36
C ALA A 338 9.22 7.32 -13.19
N GLY A 339 8.28 6.93 -12.31
CA GLY A 339 6.99 7.57 -12.12
C GLY A 339 6.01 7.42 -13.30
N LYS A 340 6.29 6.51 -14.24
CA LYS A 340 5.53 6.29 -15.48
C LYS A 340 4.37 5.30 -15.34
N VAL A 341 3.91 5.05 -14.12
CA VAL A 341 2.78 4.17 -13.84
C VAL A 341 1.62 4.99 -13.29
N THR A 342 0.47 4.93 -13.97
CA THR A 342 -0.80 5.44 -13.44
C THR A 342 -1.61 4.26 -12.94
N GLY A 343 -1.99 4.29 -11.67
CA GLY A 343 -2.64 3.14 -11.02
C GLY A 343 -1.65 2.10 -10.53
N ARG A 344 -1.79 0.83 -10.92
CA ARG A 344 -0.98 -0.29 -10.43
C ARG A 344 -0.60 -1.27 -11.55
N ILE A 345 0.60 -1.84 -11.47
CA ILE A 345 0.98 -3.03 -12.22
C ILE A 345 0.66 -4.24 -11.34
N VAL A 346 0.02 -5.25 -11.93
CA VAL A 346 -0.25 -6.54 -11.29
C VAL A 346 0.36 -7.64 -12.15
N HIS A 347 1.27 -8.40 -11.57
CA HIS A 347 1.92 -9.51 -12.26
C HIS A 347 1.19 -10.83 -12.00
N THR A 348 1.11 -11.68 -13.04
CA THR A 348 0.52 -13.01 -12.96
C THR A 348 1.56 -14.08 -13.26
N HIS A 349 1.51 -15.21 -12.54
CA HIS A 349 2.39 -16.37 -12.79
C HIS A 349 1.90 -17.23 -13.96
N ARG A 350 0.61 -17.22 -14.29
CA ARG A 350 0.03 -17.91 -15.46
C ARG A 350 -0.35 -16.88 -16.50
N GLN A 351 -0.14 -17.21 -17.79
CA GLN A 351 -0.76 -16.44 -18.85
C GLN A 351 -2.28 -16.51 -18.64
N VAL A 352 -2.92 -15.36 -18.45
CA VAL A 352 -4.37 -15.25 -18.50
C VAL A 352 -4.74 -15.60 -19.96
N THR A 353 -5.11 -16.86 -20.22
CA THR A 353 -5.81 -17.20 -21.45
C THR A 353 -7.10 -16.41 -21.42
N ALA A 354 -7.19 -15.40 -22.28
CA ALA A 354 -8.42 -14.63 -22.46
C ALA A 354 -9.51 -15.65 -22.85
N THR A 355 -10.35 -15.99 -21.90
CA THR A 355 -11.62 -16.65 -22.19
C THR A 355 -12.45 -15.62 -22.97
N GLN A 356 -12.46 -15.78 -24.30
CA GLN A 356 -13.47 -15.18 -25.17
C GLN A 356 -14.81 -15.74 -24.70
N GLY A 357 -15.65 -14.90 -24.16
CA GLY A 357 -17.02 -15.13 -23.81
C GLY A 357 -17.84 -13.87 -24.10
#